data_d39085a96c3de216c85466643e3394d0
#
_entry.id   d39085a96c3de216c85466643e3394d0
#
_cell.length_a   1.000
_cell.length_b   1.000
_cell.length_c   1.000
_cell.angle_alpha   90.00
_cell.angle_beta   90.00
_cell.angle_gamma   90.00
#
_symmetry.space_group_name_H-M   'P 1'
#
loop_
_entity.id
_entity.type
_entity.pdbx_description
1 polymer ?
#
loop_
_entity_poly.entity_id
_entity_poly.type
_entity_poly.pdbx_seq_one_letter_code
_entity_poly.pdbx_strand_id
1 'polypeptide(L)'
;MRQLVWMLPLFHVVLMTSTDNIVEKNSVKSGKDIEQGYEPTWESLDQRPTPAWFDESKFGIFLTWGVYSVPSASSEWFWWQWQGTDPSNSTIKYMEDNFKPGMTYQNFGPMFTAEFYDPVEWAKLFNASGAKYVVLTSKHHEGFTLWPSANSFGWNAMDVGPKRDLVGVSF
;
A
#
# COMPACT_ATOMS: atom_id res chain seq x y z
N MET A 1 19.25 -24.17 -16.16
CA MET A 1 17.86 -23.67 -16.07
C MET A 1 17.87 -22.44 -15.20
N ARG A 2 17.75 -21.25 -15.80
CA ARG A 2 17.66 -19.98 -15.06
C ARG A 2 16.21 -19.80 -14.65
N GLN A 3 15.92 -19.85 -13.35
CA GLN A 3 14.62 -19.46 -12.82
C GLN A 3 14.49 -17.94 -12.96
N LEU A 4 13.56 -17.49 -13.81
CA LEU A 4 13.10 -16.11 -13.83
C LEU A 4 12.28 -15.87 -12.54
N VAL A 5 12.89 -15.17 -11.61
CA VAL A 5 12.16 -14.62 -10.47
C VAL A 5 11.33 -13.46 -10.98
N TRP A 6 10.03 -13.63 -11.10
CA TRP A 6 9.07 -12.55 -11.36
C TRP A 6 8.99 -11.67 -10.12
N MET A 7 9.75 -10.58 -10.10
CA MET A 7 9.49 -9.47 -9.19
C MET A 7 8.20 -8.78 -9.64
N LEU A 8 7.08 -9.13 -9.01
CA LEU A 8 5.86 -8.35 -9.16
C LEU A 8 6.10 -6.97 -8.56
N PRO A 9 5.77 -5.88 -9.28
CA PRO A 9 6.00 -4.53 -8.77
C PRO A 9 5.17 -4.27 -7.52
N LEU A 10 5.79 -3.69 -6.50
CA LEU A 10 5.12 -3.08 -5.36
C LEU A 10 4.28 -1.92 -5.89
N PHE A 11 2.97 -2.06 -5.93
CA PHE A 11 2.09 -0.96 -6.29
C PHE A 11 1.98 0.00 -5.10
N HIS A 12 2.61 1.16 -5.24
CA HIS A 12 2.40 2.30 -4.35
C HIS A 12 1.37 3.22 -5.01
N VAL A 13 0.28 3.48 -4.33
CA VAL A 13 -0.68 4.52 -4.74
C VAL A 13 -0.28 5.80 -4.05
N VAL A 14 0.04 6.82 -4.82
CA VAL A 14 0.28 8.18 -4.32
C VAL A 14 -1.06 8.90 -4.34
N LEU A 15 -1.61 9.18 -3.17
CA LEU A 15 -2.85 9.95 -3.02
C LEU A 15 -2.47 11.40 -2.68
N MET A 16 -2.91 12.32 -3.52
CA MET A 16 -2.71 13.74 -3.30
C MET A 16 -3.94 14.35 -2.62
N THR A 17 -3.76 14.94 -1.46
CA THR A 17 -4.76 15.83 -0.85
C THR A 17 -4.33 17.26 -1.08
N SER A 18 -4.92 17.95 -2.08
CA SER A 18 -4.75 19.40 -2.23
C SER A 18 -5.88 20.11 -1.48
N THR A 19 -5.54 20.80 -0.41
CA THR A 19 -6.49 21.59 0.39
C THR A 19 -6.44 23.09 0.09
N ASP A 20 -5.69 23.52 -0.90
CA ASP A 20 -5.62 24.91 -1.27
C ASP A 20 -6.52 25.20 -2.47
N ASN A 21 -7.66 25.89 -2.21
CA ASN A 21 -8.44 26.59 -3.22
C ASN A 21 -7.62 27.78 -3.76
N ILE A 22 -6.52 27.49 -4.44
CA ILE A 22 -5.87 28.46 -5.34
C ILE A 22 -6.33 28.12 -6.75
N VAL A 23 -7.38 28.82 -7.16
CA VAL A 23 -7.75 28.92 -8.58
C VAL A 23 -6.67 29.78 -9.26
N GLU A 24 -5.49 29.26 -9.45
CA GLU A 24 -4.60 29.68 -10.51
C GLU A 24 -4.84 28.77 -11.71
N LYS A 25 -5.44 29.36 -12.74
CA LYS A 25 -5.52 28.78 -14.07
C LYS A 25 -4.14 28.65 -14.68
N ASN A 26 -3.30 27.81 -14.12
CA ASN A 26 -2.16 27.29 -14.85
C ASN A 26 -2.68 26.15 -15.71
N SER A 27 -2.67 26.37 -17.01
CA SER A 27 -3.09 25.41 -18.01
C SER A 27 -2.49 24.04 -17.72
N VAL A 28 -3.29 23.16 -17.10
CA VAL A 28 -3.05 21.74 -17.17
C VAL A 28 -3.05 21.44 -18.66
N LYS A 29 -1.90 21.11 -19.21
CA LYS A 29 -1.81 20.62 -20.58
C LYS A 29 -2.80 19.49 -20.70
N SER A 30 -3.71 19.65 -21.63
CA SER A 30 -4.80 18.74 -21.94
C SER A 30 -4.28 17.30 -21.97
N GLY A 31 -5.05 16.35 -21.41
CA GLY A 31 -4.75 14.91 -21.33
C GLY A 31 -4.47 14.17 -22.65
N LYS A 32 -4.08 14.90 -23.70
CA LYS A 32 -3.56 14.38 -24.97
C LYS A 32 -2.05 14.07 -24.94
N ASP A 33 -1.34 14.56 -23.94
CA ASP A 33 0.12 14.32 -23.83
C ASP A 33 0.47 13.01 -23.10
N ILE A 34 -0.55 12.21 -22.69
CA ILE A 34 -0.37 10.94 -21.99
C ILE A 34 -0.47 9.72 -22.95
N GLU A 35 -0.79 9.93 -24.23
CA GLU A 35 -0.99 8.83 -25.18
C GLU A 35 0.31 8.22 -25.72
N GLN A 36 1.47 8.81 -25.49
CA GLN A 36 2.74 8.22 -25.88
C GLN A 36 3.41 7.60 -24.66
N GLY A 37 3.16 6.30 -24.45
CA GLY A 37 3.83 5.51 -23.41
C GLY A 37 5.35 5.55 -23.62
N TYR A 38 6.10 5.42 -22.52
CA TYR A 38 7.56 5.30 -22.61
C TYR A 38 7.95 3.92 -23.17
N GLU A 39 8.97 3.88 -23.99
CA GLU A 39 9.60 2.63 -24.39
C GLU A 39 10.31 2.00 -23.18
N PRO A 40 10.42 0.67 -23.08
CA PRO A 40 11.07 -0.01 -21.96
C PRO A 40 12.59 0.04 -22.05
N THR A 41 13.13 1.23 -22.28
CA THR A 41 14.56 1.53 -22.33
C THR A 41 14.90 2.65 -21.37
N TRP A 42 16.11 2.65 -20.83
CA TRP A 42 16.56 3.72 -19.93
C TRP A 42 16.57 5.09 -20.61
N GLU A 43 16.95 5.15 -21.88
CA GLU A 43 16.95 6.40 -22.67
C GLU A 43 15.56 7.03 -22.73
N SER A 44 14.51 6.23 -22.84
CA SER A 44 13.13 6.72 -22.84
C SER A 44 12.65 7.07 -21.43
N LEU A 45 12.93 6.22 -20.45
CA LEU A 45 12.48 6.40 -19.08
C LEU A 45 13.14 7.60 -18.39
N ASP A 46 14.41 7.87 -18.69
CA ASP A 46 15.17 8.99 -18.11
C ASP A 46 14.71 10.35 -18.64
N GLN A 47 13.98 10.38 -19.77
CA GLN A 47 13.35 11.59 -20.29
C GLN A 47 12.09 12.01 -19.52
N ARG A 48 11.59 11.16 -18.62
CA ARG A 48 10.40 11.44 -17.83
C ARG A 48 10.64 12.63 -16.89
N PRO A 49 9.86 13.70 -17.02
CA PRO A 49 10.00 14.82 -16.10
C PRO A 49 9.54 14.42 -14.68
N THR A 50 10.30 14.82 -13.67
CA THR A 50 9.83 14.75 -12.28
C THR A 50 8.81 15.87 -12.06
N PRO A 51 7.63 15.57 -11.53
CA PRO A 51 6.64 16.60 -11.22
C PRO A 51 7.18 17.60 -10.20
N ALA A 52 6.99 18.91 -10.45
CA ALA A 52 7.49 19.96 -9.57
C ALA A 52 6.99 19.81 -8.12
N TRP A 53 5.74 19.38 -7.93
CA TRP A 53 5.18 19.15 -6.60
C TRP A 53 6.02 18.20 -5.74
N PHE A 54 6.67 17.21 -6.33
CA PHE A 54 7.49 16.25 -5.59
C PHE A 54 8.72 16.92 -4.96
N ASP A 55 9.36 17.81 -5.71
CA ASP A 55 10.51 18.57 -5.22
C ASP A 55 10.10 19.65 -4.19
N GLU A 56 8.91 20.23 -4.35
CA GLU A 56 8.40 21.31 -3.50
C GLU A 56 7.80 20.79 -2.18
N SER A 57 7.16 19.63 -2.21
CA SER A 57 6.38 19.11 -1.06
C SER A 57 7.21 18.68 0.13
N LYS A 58 8.40 18.11 -0.07
CA LYS A 58 9.42 17.70 0.92
C LYS A 58 8.95 16.81 2.08
N PHE A 59 7.69 16.90 2.51
CA PHE A 59 7.16 16.14 3.65
C PHE A 59 5.91 15.36 3.27
N GLY A 60 5.98 14.05 3.41
CA GLY A 60 4.88 13.13 3.18
C GLY A 60 4.81 12.05 4.25
N ILE A 61 3.73 11.29 4.25
CA ILE A 61 3.51 10.15 5.14
C ILE A 61 3.60 8.87 4.32
N PHE A 62 4.40 7.93 4.77
CA PHE A 62 4.41 6.56 4.25
C PHE A 62 3.52 5.70 5.15
N LEU A 63 2.43 5.17 4.60
CA LEU A 63 1.44 4.40 5.33
C LEU A 63 1.59 2.91 4.99
N THR A 64 2.17 2.16 5.92
CA THR A 64 2.31 0.71 5.84
C THR A 64 1.23 0.05 6.68
N TRP A 65 0.21 -0.51 6.03
CA TRP A 65 -0.97 -1.04 6.68
C TRP A 65 -1.58 -2.20 5.89
N GLY A 66 -2.01 -3.25 6.59
CA GLY A 66 -2.57 -4.45 5.97
C GLY A 66 -2.78 -5.59 6.98
N VAL A 67 -2.94 -6.81 6.50
CA VAL A 67 -3.16 -8.01 7.33
C VAL A 67 -2.03 -8.20 8.36
N TYR A 68 -0.81 -7.87 8.02
CA TYR A 68 0.33 -7.93 8.94
C TYR A 68 0.22 -6.97 10.13
N SER A 69 -0.69 -6.01 10.08
CA SER A 69 -0.98 -5.13 11.23
C SER A 69 -1.81 -5.82 12.32
N VAL A 70 -2.48 -6.93 12.01
CA VAL A 70 -3.31 -7.67 12.96
C VAL A 70 -2.48 -8.26 14.10
N PRO A 71 -1.42 -9.05 13.84
CA PRO A 71 -0.56 -9.53 14.92
C PRO A 71 0.17 -8.40 15.66
N SER A 72 0.35 -7.25 15.00
CA SER A 72 1.01 -6.07 15.58
C SER A 72 2.38 -6.37 16.22
N ALA A 73 3.11 -7.29 15.62
CA ALA A 73 4.43 -7.73 16.05
C ALA A 73 5.40 -7.75 14.89
N SER A 74 6.69 -7.52 15.16
CA SER A 74 7.74 -7.54 14.15
C SER A 74 7.57 -6.42 13.11
N SER A 75 7.26 -6.75 11.86
CA SER A 75 7.10 -5.78 10.77
C SER A 75 6.08 -6.27 9.73
N GLU A 76 5.95 -5.54 8.61
CA GLU A 76 5.18 -5.93 7.45
C GLU A 76 5.65 -7.25 6.81
N TRP A 77 6.86 -7.69 7.16
CA TRP A 77 7.44 -8.99 6.81
C TRP A 77 7.06 -10.11 7.77
N PHE A 78 6.07 -9.91 8.65
CA PHE A 78 5.68 -10.83 9.69
C PHE A 78 5.55 -12.28 9.21
N TRP A 79 4.84 -12.53 8.10
CA TRP A 79 4.66 -13.88 7.58
C TRP A 79 5.98 -14.53 7.16
N TRP A 80 6.85 -13.77 6.47
CA TRP A 80 8.19 -14.24 6.12
C TRP A 80 9.04 -14.55 7.34
N GLN A 81 8.99 -13.69 8.33
CA GLN A 81 9.74 -13.86 9.59
C GLN A 81 9.18 -15.00 10.44
N TRP A 82 7.94 -15.39 10.25
CA TRP A 82 7.36 -16.55 10.91
C TRP A 82 7.60 -17.86 10.16
N GLN A 83 7.36 -17.91 8.85
CA GLN A 83 7.31 -19.14 8.06
C GLN A 83 8.15 -19.08 6.77
N GLY A 84 9.01 -18.10 6.59
CA GLY A 84 9.92 -18.00 5.45
C GLY A 84 11.07 -19.00 5.50
N THR A 85 12.03 -18.85 4.61
CA THR A 85 13.20 -19.76 4.52
C THR A 85 14.20 -19.56 5.64
N ASP A 86 14.19 -18.40 6.31
CA ASP A 86 15.03 -18.08 7.48
C ASP A 86 14.16 -17.37 8.54
N PRO A 87 13.32 -18.14 9.26
CA PRO A 87 12.37 -17.56 10.17
C PRO A 87 13.02 -17.04 11.45
N SER A 88 12.46 -15.96 12.01
CA SER A 88 12.91 -15.38 13.26
C SER A 88 12.38 -16.18 14.46
N ASN A 89 13.28 -16.60 15.35
CA ASN A 89 12.92 -17.30 16.58
C ASN A 89 11.96 -16.47 17.47
N SER A 90 12.11 -15.15 17.49
CA SER A 90 11.24 -14.26 18.25
C SER A 90 9.82 -14.25 17.69
N THR A 91 9.68 -14.27 16.36
CA THR A 91 8.37 -14.29 15.71
C THR A 91 7.68 -15.64 15.85
N ILE A 92 8.44 -16.75 15.76
CA ILE A 92 7.94 -18.10 16.05
C ILE A 92 7.41 -18.16 17.48
N LYS A 93 8.23 -17.75 18.45
CA LYS A 93 7.84 -17.75 19.86
C LYS A 93 6.61 -16.87 20.12
N TYR A 94 6.53 -15.70 19.48
CA TYR A 94 5.36 -14.83 19.57
C TYR A 94 4.08 -15.56 19.14
N MET A 95 4.15 -16.32 18.04
CA MET A 95 2.99 -17.10 17.56
C MET A 95 2.61 -18.23 18.54
N GLU A 96 3.60 -18.95 19.07
CA GLU A 96 3.39 -20.03 20.06
C GLU A 96 2.76 -19.51 21.35
N ASP A 97 3.21 -18.35 21.83
CA ASP A 97 2.74 -17.77 23.09
C ASP A 97 1.34 -17.13 22.99
N ASN A 98 0.93 -16.64 21.83
CA ASN A 98 -0.26 -15.79 21.69
C ASN A 98 -1.39 -16.40 20.85
N PHE A 99 -1.11 -17.46 20.08
CA PHE A 99 -2.11 -18.03 19.16
C PHE A 99 -2.22 -19.54 19.33
N LYS A 100 -3.38 -20.07 18.93
CA LYS A 100 -3.64 -21.51 19.03
C LYS A 100 -2.78 -22.31 18.05
N PRO A 101 -2.34 -23.51 18.39
CA PRO A 101 -1.70 -24.42 17.46
C PRO A 101 -2.54 -24.64 16.19
N GLY A 102 -1.87 -24.67 15.04
CA GLY A 102 -2.51 -24.83 13.72
C GLY A 102 -3.07 -23.55 13.11
N MET A 103 -2.90 -22.40 13.76
CA MET A 103 -3.21 -21.11 13.12
C MET A 103 -2.31 -20.88 11.90
N THR A 104 -2.88 -20.36 10.83
CA THR A 104 -2.17 -19.98 9.61
C THR A 104 -2.21 -18.48 9.43
N TYR A 105 -1.34 -17.94 8.55
CA TYR A 105 -1.34 -16.50 8.25
C TYR A 105 -2.69 -16.03 7.69
N GLN A 106 -3.37 -16.86 6.90
CA GLN A 106 -4.67 -16.56 6.32
C GLN A 106 -5.77 -16.34 7.37
N ASN A 107 -5.60 -16.88 8.59
CA ASN A 107 -6.55 -16.64 9.68
C ASN A 107 -6.54 -15.18 10.16
N PHE A 108 -5.49 -14.42 9.90
CA PHE A 108 -5.47 -12.99 10.19
C PHE A 108 -6.33 -12.15 9.23
N GLY A 109 -6.61 -12.66 8.01
CA GLY A 109 -7.44 -11.95 7.04
C GLY A 109 -8.82 -11.54 7.59
N PRO A 110 -9.65 -12.47 8.12
CA PRO A 110 -10.93 -12.11 8.75
C PRO A 110 -10.79 -11.21 9.98
N MET A 111 -9.62 -11.20 10.65
CA MET A 111 -9.35 -10.37 11.82
C MET A 111 -8.94 -8.94 11.45
N PHE A 112 -8.53 -8.72 10.20
CA PHE A 112 -8.27 -7.39 9.66
C PHE A 112 -9.58 -6.69 9.34
N THR A 113 -10.20 -6.07 10.33
CA THR A 113 -11.55 -5.49 10.22
C THR A 113 -11.54 -4.06 9.71
N ALA A 114 -10.43 -3.33 9.85
CA ALA A 114 -10.32 -1.89 9.56
C ALA A 114 -11.46 -1.08 10.24
N GLU A 115 -11.85 -1.46 11.45
CA GLU A 115 -13.01 -0.93 12.16
C GLU A 115 -12.92 0.58 12.41
N PHE A 116 -11.72 1.06 12.75
CA PHE A 116 -11.49 2.48 13.03
C PHE A 116 -11.00 3.27 11.80
N TYR A 117 -11.06 2.65 10.60
CA TYR A 117 -10.68 3.36 9.39
C TYR A 117 -11.80 4.24 8.88
N ASP A 118 -11.65 5.53 9.08
CA ASP A 118 -12.44 6.60 8.48
C ASP A 118 -11.53 7.44 7.58
N PRO A 119 -11.69 7.38 6.24
CA PRO A 119 -10.81 8.08 5.33
C PRO A 119 -10.86 9.60 5.50
N VAL A 120 -12.01 10.17 5.86
CA VAL A 120 -12.17 11.61 6.06
C VAL A 120 -11.40 12.06 7.32
N GLU A 121 -11.51 11.30 8.41
CA GLU A 121 -10.78 11.63 9.64
C GLU A 121 -9.27 11.43 9.45
N TRP A 122 -8.86 10.40 8.71
CA TRP A 122 -7.45 10.20 8.39
C TRP A 122 -6.91 11.33 7.52
N ALA A 123 -7.66 11.77 6.49
CA ALA A 123 -7.27 12.91 5.67
C ALA A 123 -7.09 14.20 6.50
N LYS A 124 -8.00 14.47 7.43
CA LYS A 124 -7.87 15.60 8.36
C LYS A 124 -6.61 15.51 9.22
N LEU A 125 -6.30 14.31 9.74
CA LEU A 125 -5.10 14.07 10.53
C LEU A 125 -3.83 14.30 9.71
N PHE A 126 -3.77 13.76 8.48
CA PHE A 126 -2.64 13.95 7.58
C PHE A 126 -2.45 15.42 7.21
N ASN A 127 -3.53 16.13 6.91
CA ASN A 127 -3.48 17.57 6.67
C ASN A 127 -2.99 18.35 7.89
N ALA A 128 -3.50 18.04 9.07
CA ALA A 128 -3.09 18.69 10.33
C ALA A 128 -1.61 18.45 10.67
N SER A 129 -1.03 17.34 10.22
CA SER A 129 0.41 17.05 10.39
C SER A 129 1.31 17.92 9.50
N GLY A 130 0.76 18.60 8.50
CA GLY A 130 1.49 19.37 7.50
C GLY A 130 2.00 18.56 6.32
N ALA A 131 1.67 17.26 6.26
CA ALA A 131 2.02 16.40 5.13
C ALA A 131 1.37 16.89 3.85
N LYS A 132 2.11 16.80 2.75
CA LYS A 132 1.69 17.24 1.41
C LYS A 132 1.27 16.10 0.51
N TYR A 133 1.64 14.87 0.87
CA TYR A 133 1.24 13.66 0.17
C TYR A 133 1.25 12.46 1.13
N VAL A 134 0.54 11.42 0.74
CA VAL A 134 0.52 10.14 1.45
C VAL A 134 0.84 9.03 0.47
N VAL A 135 1.68 8.09 0.86
CA VAL A 135 2.02 6.90 0.08
C VAL A 135 1.46 5.69 0.82
N LEU A 136 0.46 5.04 0.23
CA LEU A 136 -0.15 3.85 0.79
C LEU A 136 0.51 2.58 0.20
N THR A 137 0.95 1.66 1.05
CA THR A 137 1.24 0.29 0.65
C THR A 137 -0.09 -0.46 0.43
N SER A 138 -0.63 -0.35 -0.77
CA SER A 138 -1.94 -0.93 -1.10
C SER A 138 -1.92 -2.47 -1.18
N LYS A 139 -0.75 -3.08 -1.43
CA LYS A 139 -0.47 -4.52 -1.42
C LYS A 139 0.97 -4.74 -0.99
N HIS A 140 1.21 -5.69 -0.09
CA HIS A 140 2.56 -6.12 0.30
C HIS A 140 2.86 -7.54 -0.24
N HIS A 141 3.99 -8.15 0.18
CA HIS A 141 4.46 -9.44 -0.34
C HIS A 141 3.54 -10.62 -0.05
N GLU A 142 2.72 -10.56 1.01
CA GLU A 142 1.74 -11.58 1.34
C GLU A 142 0.59 -11.68 0.32
N GLY A 143 0.50 -10.70 -0.59
CA GLY A 143 -0.44 -10.71 -1.70
C GLY A 143 -1.85 -10.20 -1.38
N PHE A 144 -2.13 -9.82 -0.12
CA PHE A 144 -3.41 -9.23 0.23
C PHE A 144 -3.53 -7.83 -0.36
N THR A 145 -4.61 -7.58 -1.11
CA THR A 145 -4.89 -6.27 -1.70
C THR A 145 -5.92 -5.51 -0.89
N LEU A 146 -5.69 -4.21 -0.65
CA LEU A 146 -6.62 -3.35 0.07
C LEU A 146 -7.80 -2.89 -0.82
N TRP A 147 -7.84 -3.33 -2.07
CA TRP A 147 -8.91 -3.08 -3.04
C TRP A 147 -9.42 -4.39 -3.64
N PRO A 148 -10.63 -4.44 -4.26
CA PRO A 148 -11.12 -5.61 -4.95
C PRO A 148 -10.20 -5.95 -6.13
N SER A 149 -9.73 -7.20 -6.21
CA SER A 149 -8.81 -7.64 -7.25
C SER A 149 -9.12 -9.05 -7.70
N ALA A 150 -9.38 -9.23 -8.99
CA ALA A 150 -9.55 -10.55 -9.57
C ALA A 150 -8.28 -11.43 -9.50
N ASN A 151 -7.10 -10.79 -9.45
CA ASN A 151 -5.81 -11.49 -9.32
C ASN A 151 -5.49 -11.92 -7.88
N SER A 152 -6.22 -11.40 -6.90
CA SER A 152 -6.14 -11.78 -5.47
C SER A 152 -7.48 -12.32 -4.98
N PHE A 153 -8.07 -13.21 -5.76
CA PHE A 153 -9.37 -13.83 -5.45
C PHE A 153 -9.36 -14.49 -4.08
N GLY A 154 -10.35 -14.16 -3.24
CA GLY A 154 -10.45 -14.66 -1.89
C GLY A 154 -9.38 -14.13 -0.91
N TRP A 155 -8.48 -13.23 -1.37
CA TRP A 155 -7.41 -12.67 -0.56
C TRP A 155 -7.26 -11.15 -0.78
N ASN A 156 -8.35 -10.43 -0.57
CA ASN A 156 -8.44 -8.97 -0.68
C ASN A 156 -9.45 -8.40 0.33
N ALA A 157 -9.41 -7.10 0.55
CA ALA A 157 -10.24 -6.40 1.55
C ALA A 157 -11.75 -6.43 1.25
N MET A 158 -12.15 -6.72 -0.01
CA MET A 158 -13.56 -6.88 -0.35
C MET A 158 -14.08 -8.29 -0.03
N ASP A 159 -13.23 -9.31 -0.25
CA ASP A 159 -13.62 -10.72 -0.08
C ASP A 159 -13.44 -11.19 1.36
N VAL A 160 -12.46 -10.62 2.09
CA VAL A 160 -12.08 -11.06 3.44
C VAL A 160 -11.86 -9.84 4.35
N GLY A 161 -12.18 -9.97 5.62
CA GLY A 161 -11.95 -8.93 6.62
C GLY A 161 -12.95 -7.78 6.52
N PRO A 162 -12.55 -6.55 6.13
CA PRO A 162 -13.37 -5.34 6.23
C PRO A 162 -14.58 -5.32 5.28
N LYS A 163 -14.59 -6.17 4.25
CA LYS A 163 -15.67 -6.25 3.25
C LYS A 163 -15.93 -4.93 2.52
N ARG A 164 -14.89 -4.16 2.30
CA ARG A 164 -14.96 -2.87 1.57
C ARG A 164 -13.67 -2.57 0.83
N ASP A 165 -13.77 -1.75 -0.20
CA ASP A 165 -12.62 -1.21 -0.93
C ASP A 165 -11.98 -0.10 -0.10
N LEU A 166 -10.82 -0.39 0.52
CA LEU A 166 -10.11 0.56 1.37
C LEU A 166 -9.30 1.58 0.55
N VAL A 167 -9.07 1.32 -0.73
CA VAL A 167 -8.37 2.23 -1.64
C VAL A 167 -9.36 3.13 -2.37
N GLY A 168 -10.44 2.56 -2.91
CA GLY A 168 -11.43 3.30 -3.68
C GLY A 168 -12.28 4.29 -2.86
N VAL A 169 -12.35 4.12 -1.55
CA VAL A 169 -13.01 5.06 -0.62
C VAL A 169 -12.02 5.99 0.10
N SER A 170 -10.74 5.96 -0.31
CA SER A 170 -9.68 6.74 0.32
C SER A 170 -9.65 8.15 -0.26
N PHE A 171 -9.79 9.17 0.60
CA PHE A 171 -9.47 10.59 0.39
C PHE A 171 -10.19 11.27 -0.75
#